data_30421287ad0eb407f896e039df0a09eb
#
_entry.id   30421287ad0eb407f896e039df0a09eb
#
_cell.length_a   1.000
_cell.length_b   1.000
_cell.length_c   1.000
_cell.angle_alpha   90.00
_cell.angle_beta   90.00
_cell.angle_gamma   90.00
#
_symmetry.space_group_name_H-M   'P 1'
#
loop_
_entity.id
_entity.type
_entity.pdbx_description
1 polymer ?
#
loop_
_entity_poly.entity_id
_entity_poly.type
_entity_poly.pdbx_seq_one_letter_code
_entity_poly.pdbx_strand_id
1 'polypeptide(L)'
;MWLGTYFGGLNYYHPIRNRFKNIERIPFRNSLSDNVVSCIVEDRQKNLWIGTNDGGLNLYTPDTQQFVHYALQENQREDGFGSNNIKSVYVDEPRGLVYIGAHAGGLSILHRNSGRIENFNQRNSRLINENVYAILPDGENNFLLGTLSALVHFNPEKRSFTTVTQESDGTPMNLQKITTLFRDSQKRLWIGGEEGISVFKQHGTSIQKAAILPESTVTKAFTNYIYEAANGLIWVGTREGFYCFNEKEKRIKRYTTANGLPNNVVYGILEDSYGRLWMSTNRGISCFNPETEKFRNFTEADGLQSNQFNTSSCYRTSDGEMYFGGINGLTTFRPELLQDNPY
;
A
#
# COMPACT_ATOMS: atom_id res chain seq x y z
N MET A 1 -3.07 21.96 28.66
CA MET A 1 -4.22 22.00 29.59
C MET A 1 -4.43 20.63 30.18
N TRP A 2 -4.63 20.53 31.49
CA TRP A 2 -4.95 19.28 32.18
C TRP A 2 -6.44 19.22 32.46
N LEU A 3 -7.10 18.13 32.13
CA LEU A 3 -8.50 17.88 32.34
C LEU A 3 -8.67 16.66 33.24
N GLY A 4 -9.17 16.86 34.47
CA GLY A 4 -9.60 15.78 35.34
C GLY A 4 -11.02 15.35 34.98
N THR A 5 -11.24 14.05 34.81
CA THR A 5 -12.56 13.46 34.58
C THR A 5 -12.92 12.54 35.72
N TYR A 6 -14.23 12.44 36.04
CA TYR A 6 -14.72 11.74 37.23
C TYR A 6 -14.36 10.23 37.23
N PHE A 7 -14.34 9.57 36.08
CA PHE A 7 -13.97 8.15 35.92
C PHE A 7 -12.81 7.88 34.96
N GLY A 8 -12.35 8.88 34.19
CA GLY A 8 -11.32 8.73 33.17
C GLY A 8 -9.93 9.22 33.57
N GLY A 9 -9.75 9.58 34.87
CA GLY A 9 -8.46 10.05 35.38
C GLY A 9 -8.06 11.45 34.88
N LEU A 10 -6.78 11.70 34.77
CA LEU A 10 -6.21 12.99 34.37
C LEU A 10 -5.82 12.96 32.89
N ASN A 11 -6.48 13.79 32.09
CA ASN A 11 -6.19 13.92 30.66
C ASN A 11 -5.38 15.20 30.40
N TYR A 12 -4.33 15.08 29.61
CA TYR A 12 -3.51 16.22 29.18
C TYR A 12 -3.85 16.61 27.76
N TYR A 13 -4.34 17.83 27.57
CA TYR A 13 -4.54 18.42 26.24
C TYR A 13 -3.43 19.43 25.95
N HIS A 14 -2.76 19.25 24.81
CA HIS A 14 -1.80 20.21 24.27
C HIS A 14 -2.10 20.46 22.79
N PRO A 15 -2.21 21.71 22.32
CA PRO A 15 -2.54 22.01 20.91
C PRO A 15 -1.56 21.38 19.90
N ILE A 16 -0.30 21.19 20.30
CA ILE A 16 0.73 20.56 19.48
C ILE A 16 0.53 19.04 19.35
N ARG A 17 -0.29 18.38 20.19
CA ARG A 17 -0.59 16.94 20.06
C ARG A 17 -1.60 16.60 18.97
N ASN A 18 -2.39 17.58 18.49
CA ASN A 18 -3.36 17.39 17.39
C ASN A 18 -2.71 17.49 15.99
N ARG A 19 -1.47 17.04 15.84
CA ARG A 19 -0.74 17.05 14.56
C ARG A 19 -1.20 15.93 13.64
N PHE A 20 -1.71 14.85 14.22
CA PHE A 20 -2.25 13.69 13.53
C PHE A 20 -3.76 13.64 13.71
N LYS A 21 -4.47 13.38 12.62
CA LYS A 21 -5.92 13.10 12.65
C LYS A 21 -6.11 11.61 12.44
N ASN A 22 -7.04 11.01 13.15
CA ASN A 22 -7.35 9.61 12.98
C ASN A 22 -8.77 9.47 12.42
N ILE A 23 -8.92 8.53 11.48
CA ILE A 23 -10.20 8.13 10.92
C ILE A 23 -10.41 6.67 11.30
N GLU A 24 -11.45 6.40 12.09
CA GLU A 24 -11.71 5.12 12.72
C GLU A 24 -13.15 4.69 12.47
N ARG A 25 -13.41 3.41 12.66
CA ARG A 25 -14.78 2.90 12.71
C ARG A 25 -15.46 3.37 13.99
N ILE A 26 -16.57 4.08 13.84
CA ILE A 26 -17.40 4.52 14.95
C ILE A 26 -18.75 3.78 14.84
N PRO A 27 -19.10 2.92 15.82
CA PRO A 27 -20.36 2.19 15.77
C PRO A 27 -21.57 3.12 15.62
N PHE A 28 -22.52 2.74 14.77
CA PHE A 28 -23.76 3.46 14.50
C PHE A 28 -23.60 4.85 13.87
N ARG A 29 -22.42 5.16 13.31
CA ARG A 29 -22.16 6.40 12.55
C ARG A 29 -21.67 6.07 11.15
N ASN A 30 -21.83 7.03 10.23
CA ASN A 30 -21.18 6.95 8.93
C ASN A 30 -19.66 7.15 9.13
N SER A 31 -18.91 6.06 9.09
CA SER A 31 -17.47 6.00 9.39
C SER A 31 -16.86 4.82 8.64
N LEU A 32 -15.60 4.50 8.85
CA LEU A 32 -14.97 3.29 8.30
C LEU A 32 -15.80 2.03 8.62
N SER A 33 -15.86 1.10 7.67
CA SER A 33 -16.53 -0.20 7.83
C SER A 33 -15.79 -1.14 8.78
N ASP A 34 -14.46 -1.03 8.82
CA ASP A 34 -13.56 -1.81 9.69
C ASP A 34 -12.28 -1.02 9.99
N ASN A 35 -11.69 -1.27 11.18
CA ASN A 35 -10.49 -0.54 11.62
C ASN A 35 -9.18 -1.05 11.00
N VAL A 36 -9.15 -2.25 10.47
CA VAL A 36 -7.91 -2.79 9.88
C VAL A 36 -7.79 -2.36 8.42
N VAL A 37 -7.14 -1.23 8.20
CA VAL A 37 -6.98 -0.62 6.86
C VAL A 37 -5.81 -1.25 6.13
N SER A 38 -6.03 -1.75 4.91
CA SER A 38 -5.06 -2.53 4.12
C SER A 38 -4.53 -1.84 2.87
N CYS A 39 -5.30 -0.94 2.26
CA CYS A 39 -4.85 -0.15 1.10
C CYS A 39 -5.63 1.16 1.00
N ILE A 40 -5.02 2.17 0.35
CA ILE A 40 -5.59 3.51 0.18
C ILE A 40 -5.19 4.03 -1.20
N VAL A 41 -6.15 4.58 -1.97
CA VAL A 41 -5.91 5.20 -3.28
C VAL A 41 -6.83 6.41 -3.44
N GLU A 42 -6.32 7.54 -3.94
CA GLU A 42 -7.12 8.72 -4.30
C GLU A 42 -7.64 8.62 -5.73
N ASP A 43 -8.89 9.04 -5.96
CA ASP A 43 -9.46 9.21 -7.29
C ASP A 43 -9.33 10.68 -7.80
N ARG A 44 -9.70 10.92 -9.08
CA ARG A 44 -9.62 12.27 -9.66
C ARG A 44 -10.54 13.29 -9.00
N GLN A 45 -11.60 12.83 -8.32
CA GLN A 45 -12.52 13.65 -7.55
C GLN A 45 -12.00 13.92 -6.13
N LYS A 46 -10.75 13.46 -5.81
CA LYS A 46 -10.12 13.53 -4.49
C LYS A 46 -10.81 12.71 -3.41
N ASN A 47 -11.65 11.75 -3.80
CA ASN A 47 -12.14 10.78 -2.84
C ASN A 47 -11.08 9.69 -2.60
N LEU A 48 -11.12 9.08 -1.43
CA LEU A 48 -10.24 7.98 -1.09
C LEU A 48 -10.99 6.65 -1.14
N TRP A 49 -10.45 5.73 -1.91
CA TRP A 49 -10.82 4.33 -1.91
C TRP A 49 -9.99 3.60 -0.86
N ILE A 50 -10.64 3.11 0.19
CA ILE A 50 -9.98 2.54 1.37
C ILE A 50 -10.41 1.09 1.51
N GLY A 51 -9.49 0.16 1.30
CA GLY A 51 -9.70 -1.26 1.54
C GLY A 51 -9.46 -1.61 3.01
N THR A 52 -10.27 -2.54 3.51
CA THR A 52 -10.14 -3.04 4.88
C THR A 52 -10.07 -4.57 4.91
N ASN A 53 -9.71 -5.14 6.05
CA ASN A 53 -9.56 -6.60 6.15
C ASN A 53 -10.90 -7.34 6.20
N ASP A 54 -11.92 -6.78 6.89
CA ASP A 54 -13.20 -7.48 7.08
C ASP A 54 -14.42 -6.63 6.70
N GLY A 55 -14.24 -5.34 6.46
CA GLY A 55 -15.31 -4.39 6.12
C GLY A 55 -15.50 -4.14 4.63
N GLY A 56 -14.72 -4.77 3.76
CA GLY A 56 -14.77 -4.52 2.31
C GLY A 56 -14.08 -3.24 1.90
N LEU A 57 -14.62 -2.56 0.88
CA LEU A 57 -14.11 -1.33 0.29
C LEU A 57 -14.95 -0.13 0.72
N ASN A 58 -14.29 0.95 1.11
CA ASN A 58 -14.90 2.23 1.47
C ASN A 58 -14.54 3.28 0.43
N LEU A 59 -15.50 4.08 0.01
CA LEU A 59 -15.28 5.34 -0.68
C LEU A 59 -15.48 6.46 0.32
N TYR A 60 -14.43 7.21 0.64
CA TYR A 60 -14.45 8.32 1.57
C TYR A 60 -14.30 9.64 0.83
N THR A 61 -15.21 10.58 1.08
CA THR A 61 -15.16 11.95 0.57
C THR A 61 -14.65 12.88 1.66
N PRO A 62 -13.39 13.35 1.59
CA PRO A 62 -12.78 14.15 2.67
C PRO A 62 -13.52 15.45 2.99
N ASP A 63 -14.02 16.16 1.98
CA ASP A 63 -14.71 17.45 2.12
C ASP A 63 -15.99 17.34 2.96
N THR A 64 -16.75 16.26 2.79
CA THR A 64 -18.02 16.02 3.51
C THR A 64 -17.89 15.05 4.66
N GLN A 65 -16.74 14.38 4.79
CA GLN A 65 -16.47 13.30 5.75
C GLN A 65 -17.47 12.14 5.64
N GLN A 66 -17.98 11.86 4.43
CA GLN A 66 -18.97 10.81 4.19
C GLN A 66 -18.31 9.55 3.63
N PHE A 67 -18.86 8.41 4.03
CA PHE A 67 -18.44 7.09 3.56
C PHE A 67 -19.58 6.41 2.79
N VAL A 68 -19.20 5.76 1.67
CA VAL A 68 -20.02 4.76 1.00
C VAL A 68 -19.31 3.41 1.11
N HIS A 69 -20.02 2.38 1.54
CA HIS A 69 -19.46 1.05 1.78
C HIS A 69 -19.84 0.07 0.67
N TYR A 70 -18.87 -0.67 0.19
CA TYR A 70 -19.02 -1.77 -0.74
C TYR A 70 -18.50 -3.05 -0.07
N ALA A 71 -19.39 -3.97 0.25
CA ALA A 71 -19.05 -5.20 0.96
C ALA A 71 -19.81 -6.40 0.37
N LEU A 72 -19.27 -7.60 0.55
CA LEU A 72 -19.94 -8.85 0.24
C LEU A 72 -21.19 -8.96 1.12
N GLN A 73 -22.35 -9.13 0.46
CA GLN A 73 -23.62 -9.41 1.14
C GLN A 73 -23.91 -10.91 1.07
N GLU A 74 -24.41 -11.48 2.15
CA GLU A 74 -24.67 -12.93 2.27
C GLU A 74 -25.59 -13.47 1.16
N ASN A 75 -26.45 -12.64 0.60
CA ASN A 75 -27.44 -13.00 -0.43
C ASN A 75 -26.96 -12.75 -1.87
N GLN A 76 -25.73 -12.24 -2.09
CA GLN A 76 -25.23 -11.83 -3.42
C GLN A 76 -23.97 -12.60 -3.83
N ARG A 77 -23.94 -13.93 -3.62
CA ARG A 77 -22.75 -14.76 -3.89
C ARG A 77 -22.37 -14.89 -5.37
N GLU A 78 -23.25 -14.59 -6.30
CA GLU A 78 -22.97 -14.70 -7.75
C GLU A 78 -22.60 -13.37 -8.41
N ASP A 79 -23.10 -12.22 -7.88
CA ASP A 79 -22.88 -10.89 -8.39
C ASP A 79 -22.36 -9.93 -7.28
N GLY A 80 -21.14 -10.11 -6.80
CA GLY A 80 -20.61 -9.30 -5.72
C GLY A 80 -19.11 -9.48 -5.49
N PHE A 81 -18.61 -8.91 -4.40
CA PHE A 81 -17.22 -9.13 -3.98
C PHE A 81 -16.98 -10.61 -3.63
N GLY A 82 -15.81 -11.11 -4.01
CA GLY A 82 -15.41 -12.47 -3.60
C GLY A 82 -15.05 -12.57 -2.12
N SER A 83 -14.62 -11.46 -1.50
CA SER A 83 -14.23 -11.37 -0.08
C SER A 83 -14.24 -9.92 0.39
N ASN A 84 -14.52 -9.70 1.67
CA ASN A 84 -14.38 -8.39 2.32
C ASN A 84 -12.94 -8.04 2.74
N ASN A 85 -12.01 -9.00 2.58
CA ASN A 85 -10.60 -8.81 2.93
C ASN A 85 -9.84 -8.23 1.73
N ILE A 86 -9.92 -6.91 1.56
CA ILE A 86 -9.33 -6.19 0.42
C ILE A 86 -7.83 -6.02 0.66
N LYS A 87 -7.02 -6.19 -0.38
CA LYS A 87 -5.55 -6.07 -0.33
C LYS A 87 -4.99 -5.04 -1.28
N SER A 88 -5.63 -4.81 -2.41
CA SER A 88 -5.17 -3.84 -3.40
C SER A 88 -6.35 -3.23 -4.14
N VAL A 89 -6.20 -1.97 -4.54
CA VAL A 89 -7.19 -1.21 -5.31
C VAL A 89 -6.46 -0.43 -6.40
N TYR A 90 -7.05 -0.43 -7.59
CA TYR A 90 -6.64 0.44 -8.69
C TYR A 90 -7.89 1.12 -9.29
N VAL A 91 -7.85 2.45 -9.43
CA VAL A 91 -8.94 3.24 -10.01
C VAL A 91 -8.63 3.55 -11.46
N ASP A 92 -9.42 3.00 -12.38
CA ASP A 92 -9.36 3.27 -13.81
C ASP A 92 -10.36 4.39 -14.14
N GLU A 93 -9.89 5.61 -14.02
CA GLU A 93 -10.71 6.81 -14.24
C GLU A 93 -11.32 6.90 -15.64
N PRO A 94 -10.55 6.65 -16.73
CA PRO A 94 -11.09 6.73 -18.10
C PRO A 94 -12.27 5.80 -18.33
N ARG A 95 -12.30 4.63 -17.67
CA ARG A 95 -13.37 3.65 -17.84
C ARG A 95 -14.43 3.69 -16.75
N GLY A 96 -14.21 4.46 -15.68
CA GLY A 96 -15.09 4.48 -14.52
C GLY A 96 -15.12 3.13 -13.77
N LEU A 97 -14.00 2.42 -13.77
CA LEU A 97 -13.85 1.10 -13.14
C LEU A 97 -12.94 1.18 -11.91
N VAL A 98 -13.20 0.31 -10.94
CA VAL A 98 -12.29 0.08 -9.81
C VAL A 98 -11.96 -1.40 -9.78
N TYR A 99 -10.67 -1.71 -9.90
CA TYR A 99 -10.13 -3.06 -9.79
C TYR A 99 -9.75 -3.33 -8.34
N ILE A 100 -10.17 -4.44 -7.78
CA ILE A 100 -10.08 -4.74 -6.36
C ILE A 100 -9.53 -6.15 -6.19
N GLY A 101 -8.33 -6.24 -5.64
CA GLY A 101 -7.70 -7.50 -5.28
C GLY A 101 -8.00 -7.85 -3.82
N ALA A 102 -8.41 -9.07 -3.56
CA ALA A 102 -8.79 -9.54 -2.24
C ALA A 102 -7.98 -10.76 -1.79
N HIS A 103 -7.94 -10.98 -0.48
CA HIS A 103 -7.51 -12.25 0.11
C HIS A 103 -8.67 -13.24 0.05
N ALA A 104 -8.44 -14.42 -0.53
CA ALA A 104 -9.44 -15.47 -0.73
C ALA A 104 -10.73 -14.99 -1.45
N GLY A 105 -10.58 -13.99 -2.36
CA GLY A 105 -11.73 -13.41 -3.08
C GLY A 105 -11.45 -13.14 -4.55
N GLY A 106 -10.22 -13.35 -5.02
CA GLY A 106 -9.83 -13.11 -6.40
C GLY A 106 -9.73 -11.63 -6.76
N LEU A 107 -10.10 -11.32 -8.00
CA LEU A 107 -10.16 -9.98 -8.56
C LEU A 107 -11.62 -9.58 -8.76
N SER A 108 -12.03 -8.45 -8.19
CA SER A 108 -13.34 -7.84 -8.45
C SER A 108 -13.18 -6.56 -9.27
N ILE A 109 -14.16 -6.27 -10.13
CA ILE A 109 -14.24 -5.04 -10.91
C ILE A 109 -15.57 -4.36 -10.58
N LEU A 110 -15.49 -3.19 -9.95
CA LEU A 110 -16.63 -2.34 -9.65
C LEU A 110 -16.83 -1.33 -10.77
N HIS A 111 -18.00 -1.32 -11.39
CA HIS A 111 -18.47 -0.31 -12.34
C HIS A 111 -19.06 0.87 -11.56
N ARG A 112 -18.35 2.00 -11.47
CA ARG A 112 -18.72 3.16 -10.62
C ARG A 112 -20.12 3.72 -10.96
N ASN A 113 -20.47 3.76 -12.24
CA ASN A 113 -21.72 4.37 -12.68
C ASN A 113 -22.97 3.53 -12.39
N SER A 114 -22.84 2.19 -12.40
CA SER A 114 -23.96 1.28 -12.19
C SER A 114 -23.96 0.58 -10.83
N GLY A 115 -22.84 0.64 -10.10
CA GLY A 115 -22.64 -0.13 -8.88
C GLY A 115 -22.48 -1.64 -9.09
N ARG A 116 -22.49 -2.11 -10.37
CA ARG A 116 -22.32 -3.52 -10.70
C ARG A 116 -20.92 -3.97 -10.37
N ILE A 117 -20.80 -5.16 -9.78
CA ILE A 117 -19.51 -5.80 -9.45
C ILE A 117 -19.41 -7.10 -10.23
N GLU A 118 -18.27 -7.28 -10.90
CA GLU A 118 -17.87 -8.56 -11.51
C GLU A 118 -16.75 -9.16 -10.69
N ASN A 119 -16.82 -10.43 -10.36
CA ASN A 119 -15.78 -11.16 -9.63
C ASN A 119 -15.16 -12.26 -10.48
N PHE A 120 -13.84 -12.33 -10.48
CA PHE A 120 -13.02 -13.38 -11.11
C PHE A 120 -12.28 -14.18 -10.03
N ASN A 121 -12.52 -15.48 -10.02
CA ASN A 121 -11.93 -16.43 -9.09
C ASN A 121 -11.55 -17.73 -9.82
N GLN A 122 -11.02 -18.71 -9.10
CA GLN A 122 -10.60 -19.99 -9.68
C GLN A 122 -11.75 -20.83 -10.27
N ARG A 123 -13.01 -20.59 -9.86
CA ARG A 123 -14.18 -21.35 -10.32
C ARG A 123 -14.70 -20.83 -11.66
N ASN A 124 -14.61 -19.52 -11.91
CA ASN A 124 -15.19 -18.87 -13.09
C ASN A 124 -14.16 -18.30 -14.07
N SER A 125 -12.87 -18.40 -13.76
CA SER A 125 -11.81 -17.86 -14.59
C SER A 125 -10.53 -18.73 -14.52
N ARG A 126 -9.50 -18.34 -15.27
CA ARG A 126 -8.16 -18.96 -15.21
C ARG A 126 -7.22 -18.27 -14.21
N LEU A 127 -7.76 -17.53 -13.25
CA LEU A 127 -6.97 -16.95 -12.18
C LEU A 127 -6.37 -18.08 -11.33
N ILE A 128 -5.05 -18.14 -11.28
CA ILE A 128 -4.31 -19.24 -10.65
C ILE A 128 -4.46 -19.28 -9.12
N ASN A 129 -4.76 -18.13 -8.50
CA ASN A 129 -4.88 -18.02 -7.05
C ASN A 129 -5.83 -16.87 -6.67
N GLU A 130 -6.71 -17.11 -5.69
CA GLU A 130 -7.70 -16.13 -5.22
C GLU A 130 -7.14 -15.09 -4.24
N ASN A 131 -5.85 -15.12 -3.95
CA ASN A 131 -5.19 -14.09 -3.14
C ASN A 131 -4.47 -13.11 -4.07
N VAL A 132 -5.10 -11.97 -4.35
CA VAL A 132 -4.56 -10.89 -5.19
C VAL A 132 -4.10 -9.76 -4.30
N TYR A 133 -2.78 -9.60 -4.15
CA TYR A 133 -2.16 -8.65 -3.21
C TYR A 133 -1.71 -7.35 -3.86
N ALA A 134 -1.43 -7.37 -5.16
CA ALA A 134 -0.99 -6.20 -5.90
C ALA A 134 -1.64 -6.13 -7.29
N ILE A 135 -1.95 -4.92 -7.75
CA ILE A 135 -2.49 -4.62 -9.07
C ILE A 135 -1.64 -3.49 -9.65
N LEU A 136 -1.02 -3.73 -10.81
CA LEU A 136 -0.22 -2.73 -11.51
C LEU A 136 -0.70 -2.61 -12.96
N PRO A 137 -1.05 -1.40 -13.46
CA PRO A 137 -1.36 -1.20 -14.88
C PRO A 137 -0.18 -1.61 -15.77
N ASP A 138 -0.49 -2.26 -16.90
CA ASP A 138 0.49 -2.76 -17.85
C ASP A 138 0.10 -2.43 -19.30
N GLY A 139 0.51 -1.24 -19.76
CA GLY A 139 0.08 -0.68 -21.04
C GLY A 139 -1.36 -0.18 -21.02
N GLU A 140 -1.97 -0.05 -22.20
CA GLU A 140 -3.23 0.67 -22.34
C GLU A 140 -4.44 -0.04 -21.70
N ASN A 141 -4.44 -1.38 -21.64
CA ASN A 141 -5.63 -2.14 -21.21
C ASN A 141 -5.31 -3.42 -20.49
N ASN A 142 -4.12 -3.56 -19.92
CA ASN A 142 -3.71 -4.77 -19.24
C ASN A 142 -3.27 -4.46 -17.82
N PHE A 143 -3.20 -5.50 -17.00
CA PHE A 143 -2.73 -5.42 -15.63
C PHE A 143 -1.79 -6.58 -15.31
N LEU A 144 -0.82 -6.31 -14.47
CA LEU A 144 -0.07 -7.31 -13.75
C LEU A 144 -0.68 -7.46 -12.36
N LEU A 145 -0.97 -8.70 -11.97
CA LEU A 145 -1.50 -9.05 -10.67
C LEU A 145 -0.43 -9.83 -9.89
N GLY A 146 -0.09 -9.32 -8.72
CA GLY A 146 0.71 -10.04 -7.74
C GLY A 146 -0.19 -10.94 -6.90
N THR A 147 0.03 -12.26 -6.98
CA THR A 147 -0.77 -13.24 -6.22
C THR A 147 0.09 -13.98 -5.20
N LEU A 148 -0.56 -14.85 -4.40
CA LEU A 148 0.16 -15.71 -3.45
C LEU A 148 1.13 -16.67 -4.15
N SER A 149 0.83 -17.12 -5.37
CA SER A 149 1.57 -18.19 -6.03
C SER A 149 2.30 -17.79 -7.32
N ALA A 150 1.99 -16.63 -7.91
CA ALA A 150 2.57 -16.22 -9.19
C ALA A 150 2.30 -14.76 -9.55
N LEU A 151 3.04 -14.27 -10.54
CA LEU A 151 2.69 -13.10 -11.32
C LEU A 151 1.68 -13.49 -12.40
N VAL A 152 0.61 -12.72 -12.55
CA VAL A 152 -0.44 -12.99 -13.53
C VAL A 152 -0.66 -11.77 -14.40
N HIS A 153 -0.67 -11.97 -15.72
CA HIS A 153 -1.07 -10.96 -16.69
C HIS A 153 -2.58 -11.06 -16.92
N PHE A 154 -3.30 -9.98 -16.69
CA PHE A 154 -4.75 -9.89 -16.85
C PHE A 154 -5.11 -8.94 -17.98
N ASN A 155 -5.92 -9.42 -18.93
CA ASN A 155 -6.53 -8.60 -19.97
C ASN A 155 -8.04 -8.49 -19.71
N PRO A 156 -8.57 -7.34 -19.30
CA PRO A 156 -9.98 -7.19 -18.96
C PRO A 156 -10.94 -7.29 -20.15
N GLU A 157 -10.51 -6.86 -21.36
CA GLU A 157 -11.35 -6.94 -22.56
C GLU A 157 -11.60 -8.38 -22.98
N LYS A 158 -10.52 -9.20 -22.97
CA LYS A 158 -10.59 -10.62 -23.27
C LYS A 158 -11.02 -11.48 -22.08
N ARG A 159 -11.12 -10.87 -20.89
CA ARG A 159 -11.35 -11.59 -19.61
C ARG A 159 -10.38 -12.75 -19.42
N SER A 160 -9.12 -12.56 -19.83
CA SER A 160 -8.13 -13.61 -19.84
C SER A 160 -7.02 -13.38 -18.82
N PHE A 161 -6.64 -14.46 -18.15
CA PHE A 161 -5.56 -14.51 -17.19
C PHE A 161 -4.45 -15.41 -17.73
N THR A 162 -3.23 -14.92 -17.76
CA THR A 162 -2.04 -15.67 -18.17
C THR A 162 -1.02 -15.65 -17.06
N THR A 163 -0.69 -16.81 -16.51
CA THR A 163 0.34 -16.93 -15.48
C THR A 163 1.72 -16.79 -16.10
N VAL A 164 2.56 -15.96 -15.51
CA VAL A 164 3.96 -15.79 -15.91
C VAL A 164 4.81 -16.75 -15.07
N THR A 165 5.27 -17.84 -15.71
CA THR A 165 6.00 -18.93 -15.05
C THR A 165 7.49 -18.96 -15.35
N GLN A 166 7.93 -18.22 -16.38
CA GLN A 166 9.32 -18.20 -16.82
C GLN A 166 9.69 -16.86 -17.45
N GLU A 167 10.98 -16.58 -17.46
CA GLU A 167 11.56 -15.45 -18.19
C GLU A 167 11.55 -15.71 -19.70
N SER A 168 11.90 -14.69 -20.50
CA SER A 168 11.94 -14.78 -21.97
C SER A 168 12.94 -15.79 -22.51
N ASP A 169 13.96 -16.13 -21.74
CA ASP A 169 14.99 -17.13 -22.08
C ASP A 169 14.63 -18.55 -21.61
N GLY A 170 13.46 -18.74 -21.01
CA GLY A 170 12.99 -20.00 -20.46
C GLY A 170 13.39 -20.27 -19.01
N THR A 171 14.12 -19.35 -18.36
CA THR A 171 14.49 -19.48 -16.95
C THR A 171 13.23 -19.49 -16.07
N PRO A 172 12.99 -20.52 -15.24
CA PRO A 172 11.83 -20.58 -14.38
C PRO A 172 11.80 -19.42 -13.37
N MET A 173 10.62 -18.83 -13.19
CA MET A 173 10.38 -17.80 -12.18
C MET A 173 9.75 -18.44 -10.94
N ASN A 174 10.45 -18.38 -9.83
CA ASN A 174 9.93 -18.77 -8.53
C ASN A 174 9.52 -17.53 -7.73
N LEU A 175 8.33 -17.00 -8.02
CA LEU A 175 7.79 -15.82 -7.37
C LEU A 175 6.59 -16.23 -6.50
N GLN A 176 6.75 -16.11 -5.19
CA GLN A 176 5.69 -16.43 -4.23
C GLN A 176 5.32 -15.20 -3.40
N LYS A 177 4.04 -15.13 -3.05
CA LYS A 177 3.44 -14.08 -2.23
C LYS A 177 3.93 -12.69 -2.64
N ILE A 178 3.61 -12.34 -3.89
CA ILE A 178 3.94 -11.05 -4.46
C ILE A 178 3.05 -9.99 -3.79
N THR A 179 3.63 -9.19 -2.92
CA THR A 179 2.92 -8.18 -2.13
C THR A 179 3.00 -6.79 -2.74
N THR A 180 4.01 -6.54 -3.58
CA THR A 180 4.20 -5.26 -4.23
C THR A 180 4.71 -5.42 -5.65
N LEU A 181 4.13 -4.63 -6.55
CA LEU A 181 4.52 -4.44 -7.93
C LEU A 181 4.78 -2.96 -8.14
N PHE A 182 5.89 -2.62 -8.73
CA PHE A 182 6.25 -1.24 -8.99
C PHE A 182 6.92 -1.10 -10.35
N ARG A 183 6.62 0.00 -11.06
CA ARG A 183 7.27 0.34 -12.32
C ARG A 183 8.05 1.63 -12.12
N ASP A 184 9.37 1.56 -12.27
CA ASP A 184 10.22 2.72 -12.11
C ASP A 184 10.18 3.66 -13.34
N SER A 185 10.81 4.83 -13.21
CA SER A 185 10.91 5.83 -14.28
C SER A 185 11.62 5.33 -15.54
N GLN A 186 12.45 4.27 -15.43
CA GLN A 186 13.09 3.59 -16.54
C GLN A 186 12.21 2.47 -17.13
N LYS A 187 10.95 2.36 -16.70
CA LYS A 187 9.96 1.36 -17.12
C LYS A 187 10.34 -0.09 -16.75
N ARG A 188 11.23 -0.30 -15.79
CA ARG A 188 11.54 -1.62 -15.27
C ARG A 188 10.45 -2.07 -14.28
N LEU A 189 10.15 -3.34 -14.30
CA LEU A 189 9.22 -3.97 -13.38
C LEU A 189 9.97 -4.46 -12.13
N TRP A 190 9.61 -3.92 -11.00
CA TRP A 190 10.09 -4.35 -9.69
C TRP A 190 9.02 -5.21 -9.04
N ILE A 191 9.41 -6.39 -8.60
CA ILE A 191 8.52 -7.37 -7.94
C ILE A 191 9.07 -7.62 -6.55
N GLY A 192 8.24 -7.40 -5.54
CA GLY A 192 8.59 -7.63 -4.15
C GLY A 192 7.60 -8.56 -3.46
N GLY A 193 8.10 -9.38 -2.55
CA GLY A 193 7.31 -10.34 -1.79
C GLY A 193 8.15 -11.21 -0.87
N GLU A 194 7.71 -12.46 -0.66
CA GLU A 194 8.34 -13.40 0.26
C GLU A 194 9.77 -13.77 -0.16
N GLU A 195 10.01 -13.91 -1.47
CA GLU A 195 11.32 -14.22 -2.03
C GLU A 195 12.26 -13.00 -2.13
N GLY A 196 11.87 -11.87 -1.49
CA GLY A 196 12.62 -10.63 -1.55
C GLY A 196 12.24 -9.76 -2.74
N ILE A 197 13.24 -9.14 -3.38
CA ILE A 197 13.05 -8.20 -4.49
C ILE A 197 13.73 -8.68 -5.76
N SER A 198 13.03 -8.59 -6.88
CA SER A 198 13.56 -8.87 -8.22
C SER A 198 13.18 -7.74 -9.17
N VAL A 199 14.04 -7.49 -10.15
CA VAL A 199 13.84 -6.45 -11.18
C VAL A 199 13.89 -7.05 -12.57
N PHE A 200 12.96 -6.64 -13.41
CA PHE A 200 12.82 -7.19 -14.77
C PHE A 200 12.70 -6.06 -15.79
N LYS A 201 13.27 -6.30 -16.97
CA LYS A 201 12.90 -5.57 -18.19
C LYS A 201 11.69 -6.29 -18.80
N GLN A 202 10.73 -5.53 -19.28
CA GLN A 202 9.50 -6.06 -19.86
C GLN A 202 9.33 -5.58 -21.30
N HIS A 203 8.97 -6.52 -22.18
CA HIS A 203 8.61 -6.28 -23.59
C HIS A 203 7.30 -7.02 -23.90
N GLY A 204 6.16 -6.30 -23.87
CA GLY A 204 4.85 -6.91 -23.95
C GLY A 204 4.60 -7.84 -22.78
N THR A 205 4.24 -9.09 -23.01
CA THR A 205 4.06 -10.12 -21.98
C THR A 205 5.35 -10.83 -21.57
N SER A 206 6.45 -10.55 -22.28
CA SER A 206 7.76 -11.16 -22.03
C SER A 206 8.54 -10.37 -21.00
N ILE A 207 9.12 -11.04 -20.02
CA ILE A 207 9.94 -10.42 -18.97
C ILE A 207 11.31 -11.08 -18.89
N GLN A 208 12.35 -10.30 -18.60
CA GLN A 208 13.72 -10.76 -18.44
C GLN A 208 14.35 -10.11 -17.22
N LYS A 209 14.99 -10.90 -16.38
CA LYS A 209 15.67 -10.40 -15.17
C LYS A 209 16.72 -9.35 -15.52
N ALA A 210 16.68 -8.22 -14.83
CA ALA A 210 17.66 -7.16 -14.96
C ALA A 210 18.74 -7.32 -13.89
N ALA A 211 20.00 -7.51 -14.31
CA ALA A 211 21.14 -7.65 -13.38
C ALA A 211 21.59 -6.28 -12.81
N ILE A 212 20.65 -5.51 -12.22
CA ILE A 212 20.96 -4.21 -11.64
C ILE A 212 21.21 -4.27 -10.12
N LEU A 213 20.78 -5.35 -9.49
CA LEU A 213 20.99 -5.58 -8.08
C LEU A 213 22.17 -6.55 -7.92
N PRO A 214 23.16 -6.21 -7.08
CA PRO A 214 24.14 -7.21 -6.68
C PRO A 214 23.42 -8.34 -5.94
N GLU A 215 23.84 -9.56 -6.15
CA GLU A 215 23.39 -10.72 -5.36
C GLU A 215 23.82 -10.51 -3.91
N SER A 216 22.96 -9.93 -3.12
CA SER A 216 23.22 -9.56 -1.74
C SER A 216 22.01 -9.82 -0.85
N THR A 217 22.15 -9.62 0.43
CA THR A 217 21.14 -9.81 1.48
C THR A 217 19.80 -9.13 1.22
N VAL A 218 19.74 -8.06 0.43
CA VAL A 218 18.50 -7.33 0.11
C VAL A 218 17.54 -8.14 -0.74
N THR A 219 18.07 -8.98 -1.62
CA THR A 219 17.26 -9.76 -2.55
C THR A 219 16.49 -10.89 -1.89
N LYS A 220 16.70 -11.13 -0.59
CA LYS A 220 16.07 -12.24 0.16
C LYS A 220 15.15 -11.78 1.30
N ALA A 221 15.19 -10.49 1.67
CA ALA A 221 14.31 -9.99 2.74
C ALA A 221 12.89 -9.80 2.23
N PHE A 222 11.89 -10.27 2.98
CA PHE A 222 10.49 -10.05 2.63
C PHE A 222 10.23 -8.57 2.35
N THR A 223 9.88 -8.26 1.09
CA THR A 223 9.68 -6.89 0.62
C THR A 223 8.22 -6.48 0.77
N ASN A 224 7.97 -5.42 1.53
CA ASN A 224 6.64 -4.88 1.78
C ASN A 224 6.29 -3.72 0.83
N TYR A 225 7.26 -2.86 0.50
CA TYR A 225 7.02 -1.66 -0.29
C TYR A 225 8.23 -1.24 -1.11
N ILE A 226 7.99 -0.66 -2.28
CA ILE A 226 9.02 -0.14 -3.18
C ILE A 226 8.60 1.27 -3.59
N TYR A 227 9.53 2.21 -3.50
CA TYR A 227 9.31 3.62 -3.81
C TYR A 227 10.49 4.21 -4.57
N GLU A 228 10.23 4.94 -5.65
CA GLU A 228 11.21 5.76 -6.35
C GLU A 228 11.06 7.21 -5.90
N ALA A 229 12.10 7.75 -5.29
CA ALA A 229 12.12 9.14 -4.85
C ALA A 229 12.34 10.10 -6.03
N ALA A 230 11.98 11.37 -5.87
CA ALA A 230 12.11 12.40 -6.90
C ALA A 230 13.54 12.53 -7.46
N ASN A 231 14.56 12.17 -6.69
CA ASN A 231 15.97 12.16 -7.10
C ASN A 231 16.38 10.86 -7.85
N GLY A 232 15.45 9.94 -8.09
CA GLY A 232 15.68 8.68 -8.81
C GLY A 232 16.28 7.55 -7.95
N LEU A 233 16.43 7.76 -6.64
CA LEU A 233 16.83 6.67 -5.73
C LEU A 233 15.64 5.75 -5.45
N ILE A 234 15.90 4.45 -5.47
CA ILE A 234 14.90 3.45 -5.12
C ILE A 234 15.01 3.10 -3.64
N TRP A 235 13.90 3.20 -2.94
CA TRP A 235 13.77 2.89 -1.54
C TRP A 235 12.90 1.65 -1.33
N VAL A 236 13.33 0.77 -0.46
CA VAL A 236 12.66 -0.51 -0.24
C VAL A 236 12.41 -0.75 1.24
N GLY A 237 11.15 -0.89 1.59
CA GLY A 237 10.71 -1.30 2.92
C GLY A 237 10.59 -2.81 3.01
N THR A 238 11.27 -3.39 3.98
CA THR A 238 11.30 -4.84 4.20
C THR A 238 10.95 -5.19 5.64
N ARG A 239 10.94 -6.48 5.97
CA ARG A 239 10.85 -6.96 7.36
C ARG A 239 12.17 -6.88 8.13
N GLU A 240 13.28 -6.59 7.45
CA GLU A 240 14.62 -6.59 8.04
C GLU A 240 15.29 -5.22 8.01
N GLY A 241 14.61 -4.18 7.58
CA GLY A 241 15.12 -2.83 7.51
C GLY A 241 14.61 -2.06 6.31
N PHE A 242 15.16 -0.90 6.16
CA PHE A 242 14.89 0.07 5.13
C PHE A 242 16.13 0.22 4.25
N TYR A 243 15.98 0.08 2.94
CA TYR A 243 17.10 0.03 2.01
C TYR A 243 17.00 1.13 0.96
N CYS A 244 18.16 1.71 0.64
CA CYS A 244 18.35 2.66 -0.47
C CYS A 244 19.21 2.02 -1.57
N PHE A 245 18.70 2.01 -2.79
CA PHE A 245 19.45 1.61 -3.98
C PHE A 245 19.87 2.84 -4.76
N ASN A 246 21.17 3.03 -4.89
CA ASN A 246 21.76 4.00 -5.79
C ASN A 246 22.41 3.24 -6.98
N GLU A 247 21.72 3.20 -8.11
CA GLU A 247 22.19 2.48 -9.28
C GLU A 247 23.44 3.14 -9.89
N LYS A 248 23.52 4.47 -9.87
CA LYS A 248 24.65 5.23 -10.41
C LYS A 248 25.95 4.91 -9.69
N GLU A 249 25.88 4.77 -8.38
CA GLU A 249 27.03 4.42 -7.52
C GLU A 249 27.19 2.91 -7.34
N LYS A 250 26.27 2.11 -7.88
CA LYS A 250 26.18 0.64 -7.67
C LYS A 250 26.20 0.29 -6.17
N ARG A 251 25.53 1.10 -5.34
CA ARG A 251 25.57 1.01 -3.89
C ARG A 251 24.19 0.70 -3.32
N ILE A 252 24.20 -0.19 -2.33
CA ILE A 252 23.03 -0.46 -1.49
C ILE A 252 23.36 -0.03 -0.06
N LYS A 253 22.50 0.77 0.55
CA LYS A 253 22.62 1.15 1.96
C LYS A 253 21.42 0.62 2.73
N ARG A 254 21.67 0.03 3.89
CA ARG A 254 20.64 -0.50 4.79
C ARG A 254 20.57 0.36 6.05
N TYR A 255 19.36 0.66 6.47
CA TYR A 255 19.05 1.33 7.73
C TYR A 255 18.20 0.42 8.61
N THR A 256 18.53 0.38 9.87
CA THR A 256 17.90 -0.48 10.89
C THR A 256 17.66 0.30 12.18
N THR A 257 17.22 -0.38 13.22
CA THR A 257 17.11 0.20 14.57
C THR A 257 18.44 0.74 15.10
N ALA A 258 19.57 0.18 14.68
CA ALA A 258 20.89 0.70 15.02
C ALA A 258 21.19 2.10 14.44
N ASN A 259 20.47 2.50 13.39
CA ASN A 259 20.59 3.82 12.75
C ASN A 259 19.52 4.81 13.22
N GLY A 260 18.58 4.38 14.07
CA GLY A 260 17.50 5.23 14.59
C GLY A 260 16.09 4.91 14.05
N LEU A 261 15.95 3.93 13.16
CA LEU A 261 14.63 3.44 12.76
C LEU A 261 13.91 2.85 13.99
N PRO A 262 12.60 3.10 14.22
CA PRO A 262 11.92 2.66 15.44
C PRO A 262 11.68 1.14 15.47
N ASN A 263 11.59 0.51 14.30
CA ASN A 263 11.42 -0.93 14.10
C ASN A 263 11.96 -1.35 12.73
N ASN A 264 12.52 -2.54 12.59
CA ASN A 264 13.08 -3.02 11.32
C ASN A 264 12.01 -3.38 10.28
N VAL A 265 10.76 -3.58 10.67
CA VAL A 265 9.68 -3.84 9.71
C VAL A 265 9.14 -2.52 9.18
N VAL A 266 9.34 -2.27 7.89
CA VAL A 266 8.84 -1.09 7.18
C VAL A 266 7.75 -1.53 6.21
N TYR A 267 6.56 -0.95 6.34
CA TYR A 267 5.35 -1.35 5.61
C TYR A 267 4.99 -0.46 4.43
N GLY A 268 5.23 0.84 4.54
CA GLY A 268 4.93 1.83 3.52
C GLY A 268 5.93 2.97 3.55
N ILE A 269 6.15 3.64 2.42
CA ILE A 269 7.10 4.74 2.25
C ILE A 269 6.46 5.82 1.41
N LEU A 270 6.43 7.05 1.90
CA LEU A 270 5.95 8.23 1.19
C LEU A 270 7.02 9.33 1.26
N GLU A 271 7.18 10.10 0.20
CA GLU A 271 8.09 11.26 0.17
C GLU A 271 7.28 12.56 0.33
N ASP A 272 7.77 13.49 1.17
CA ASP A 272 7.17 14.80 1.30
C ASP A 272 7.79 15.82 0.32
N SER A 273 7.28 17.06 0.32
CA SER A 273 7.74 18.14 -0.55
C SER A 273 9.16 18.61 -0.24
N TYR A 274 9.75 18.19 0.88
CA TYR A 274 11.11 18.47 1.29
C TYR A 274 12.10 17.34 1.00
N GLY A 275 11.64 16.26 0.32
CA GLY A 275 12.45 15.08 0.04
C GLY A 275 12.70 14.18 1.26
N ARG A 276 11.93 14.37 2.36
CA ARG A 276 11.99 13.48 3.52
C ARG A 276 11.09 12.29 3.29
N LEU A 277 11.49 11.13 3.79
CA LEU A 277 10.74 9.88 3.65
C LEU A 277 9.99 9.54 4.94
N TRP A 278 8.70 9.30 4.80
CA TRP A 278 7.81 8.93 5.88
C TRP A 278 7.48 7.45 5.77
N MET A 279 7.78 6.70 6.81
CA MET A 279 7.66 5.25 6.83
C MET A 279 6.75 4.79 7.95
N SER A 280 5.82 3.90 7.63
CA SER A 280 5.03 3.18 8.63
C SER A 280 5.73 1.89 9.06
N THR A 281 5.68 1.58 10.35
CA THR A 281 6.38 0.44 10.97
C THR A 281 5.48 -0.30 11.97
N ASN A 282 6.02 -1.32 12.66
CA ASN A 282 5.38 -1.93 13.84
C ASN A 282 5.54 -1.09 15.12
N ARG A 283 6.22 0.06 15.03
CA ARG A 283 6.41 0.95 16.20
C ARG A 283 6.24 2.41 15.79
N GLY A 284 5.10 2.70 15.18
CA GLY A 284 4.72 4.05 14.78
C GLY A 284 5.19 4.42 13.38
N ILE A 285 5.22 5.74 13.13
CA ILE A 285 5.68 6.37 11.88
C ILE A 285 7.05 6.99 12.10
N SER A 286 7.93 6.84 11.13
CA SER A 286 9.28 7.42 11.14
C SER A 286 9.45 8.38 9.96
N CYS A 287 9.93 9.59 10.23
CA CYS A 287 10.38 10.54 9.23
C CYS A 287 11.91 10.45 9.11
N PHE A 288 12.40 10.17 7.92
CA PHE A 288 13.82 10.07 7.61
C PHE A 288 14.24 11.20 6.69
N ASN A 289 15.31 11.91 7.04
CA ASN A 289 15.93 12.90 6.17
C ASN A 289 17.14 12.25 5.47
N PRO A 290 17.11 12.05 4.13
CA PRO A 290 18.19 11.39 3.39
C PRO A 290 19.51 12.17 3.39
N GLU A 291 19.46 13.50 3.50
CA GLU A 291 20.66 14.35 3.48
C GLU A 291 21.46 14.24 4.80
N THR A 292 20.75 14.22 5.94
CA THR A 292 21.38 14.17 7.26
C THR A 292 21.41 12.75 7.84
N GLU A 293 20.71 11.82 7.20
CA GLU A 293 20.51 10.42 7.65
C GLU A 293 19.90 10.30 9.05
N LYS A 294 19.12 11.29 9.47
CA LYS A 294 18.48 11.30 10.78
C LYS A 294 17.03 10.83 10.70
N PHE A 295 16.64 10.10 11.73
CA PHE A 295 15.27 9.66 11.94
C PHE A 295 14.59 10.49 13.02
N ARG A 296 13.29 10.75 12.81
CA ARG A 296 12.37 11.28 13.81
C ARG A 296 11.17 10.36 13.89
N ASN A 297 10.90 9.84 15.07
CA ASN A 297 9.89 8.80 15.27
C ASN A 297 8.67 9.35 16.00
N PHE A 298 7.50 8.89 15.59
CA PHE A 298 6.19 9.22 16.16
C PHE A 298 5.46 7.95 16.55
N THR A 299 4.76 7.99 17.67
CA THR A 299 4.05 6.85 18.26
C THR A 299 2.59 7.22 18.56
N GLU A 300 1.83 6.27 19.08
CA GLU A 300 0.48 6.50 19.59
C GLU A 300 0.47 7.64 20.65
N ALA A 301 1.53 7.79 21.45
CA ALA A 301 1.66 8.88 22.40
C ALA A 301 1.71 10.27 21.75
N ASP A 302 2.07 10.36 20.46
CA ASP A 302 2.09 11.57 19.66
C ASP A 302 0.74 11.82 18.93
N GLY A 303 -0.22 10.89 19.04
CA GLY A 303 -1.56 10.99 18.47
C GLY A 303 -1.81 10.11 17.25
N LEU A 304 -0.96 9.12 16.96
CA LEU A 304 -1.24 8.13 15.91
C LEU A 304 -2.41 7.22 16.34
N GLN A 305 -3.10 6.61 15.35
CA GLN A 305 -4.19 5.66 15.58
C GLN A 305 -3.75 4.42 16.37
N SER A 306 -2.50 4.01 16.23
CA SER A 306 -1.83 2.89 16.89
C SER A 306 -0.34 2.94 16.56
N ASN A 307 0.45 2.11 17.24
CA ASN A 307 1.85 1.87 16.87
C ASN A 307 2.00 0.88 15.71
N GLN A 308 0.95 0.10 15.38
CA GLN A 308 1.00 -0.93 14.33
C GLN A 308 0.32 -0.45 13.06
N PHE A 309 1.07 -0.53 11.95
CA PHE A 309 0.61 -0.21 10.61
C PHE A 309 0.56 -1.46 9.73
N ASN A 310 -0.05 -1.35 8.55
CA ASN A 310 -0.25 -2.46 7.63
C ASN A 310 0.59 -2.32 6.36
N THR A 311 0.95 -3.46 5.75
CA THR A 311 1.71 -3.53 4.49
C THR A 311 0.98 -2.79 3.38
N SER A 312 1.72 -1.93 2.66
CA SER A 312 1.25 -1.14 1.52
C SER A 312 0.08 -0.19 1.82
N SER A 313 -0.29 -0.02 3.10
CA SER A 313 -1.41 0.82 3.51
C SER A 313 -0.96 2.26 3.74
N CYS A 314 -0.51 2.92 2.67
CA CYS A 314 -0.13 4.33 2.71
C CYS A 314 -0.43 5.01 1.37
N TYR A 315 -0.77 6.28 1.44
CA TYR A 315 -1.02 7.11 0.25
C TYR A 315 -0.71 8.57 0.55
N ARG A 316 -0.14 9.27 -0.42
CA ARG A 316 0.00 10.73 -0.42
C ARG A 316 -0.93 11.29 -1.47
N THR A 317 -1.87 12.11 -1.06
CA THR A 317 -2.84 12.75 -1.95
C THR A 317 -2.20 13.80 -2.85
N SER A 318 -2.91 14.15 -3.91
CA SER A 318 -2.47 15.14 -4.89
C SER A 318 -2.22 16.53 -4.28
N ASP A 319 -2.83 16.84 -3.14
CA ASP A 319 -2.65 18.09 -2.36
C ASP A 319 -1.62 17.95 -1.21
N GLY A 320 -0.95 16.82 -1.11
CA GLY A 320 0.18 16.58 -0.21
C GLY A 320 -0.18 16.01 1.16
N GLU A 321 -1.45 15.76 1.48
CA GLU A 321 -1.83 15.09 2.71
C GLU A 321 -1.41 13.62 2.68
N MET A 322 -0.84 13.11 3.78
CA MET A 322 -0.39 11.74 3.91
C MET A 322 -1.35 10.93 4.75
N TYR A 323 -1.61 9.71 4.30
CA TYR A 323 -2.48 8.72 4.94
C TYR A 323 -1.70 7.44 5.20
N PHE A 324 -1.79 6.92 6.42
CA PHE A 324 -1.19 5.65 6.81
C PHE A 324 -2.21 4.80 7.54
N GLY A 325 -2.54 3.66 6.96
CA GLY A 325 -3.50 2.70 7.52
C GLY A 325 -2.84 1.70 8.46
N GLY A 326 -3.53 1.38 9.53
CA GLY A 326 -3.09 0.47 10.57
C GLY A 326 -4.20 -0.45 11.07
N ILE A 327 -4.03 -0.93 12.29
CA ILE A 327 -4.96 -1.88 12.92
C ILE A 327 -6.14 -1.19 13.61
N ASN A 328 -6.08 0.12 13.84
CA ASN A 328 -7.12 0.89 14.50
C ASN A 328 -7.56 2.11 13.65
N GLY A 329 -7.77 1.90 12.35
CA GLY A 329 -8.11 2.93 11.39
C GLY A 329 -6.91 3.44 10.62
N LEU A 330 -6.96 4.70 10.23
CA LEU A 330 -5.87 5.38 9.53
C LEU A 330 -5.52 6.71 10.20
N THR A 331 -4.23 7.03 10.16
CA THR A 331 -3.71 8.34 10.58
C THR A 331 -3.46 9.19 9.35
N THR A 332 -3.88 10.46 9.40
CA THR A 332 -3.60 11.45 8.36
C THR A 332 -2.97 12.71 8.92
N PHE A 333 -2.09 13.31 8.13
CA PHE A 333 -1.40 14.55 8.46
C PHE A 333 -0.79 15.24 7.24
N ARG A 334 -0.51 16.53 7.39
CA ARG A 334 0.31 17.30 6.43
C ARG A 334 1.72 17.46 6.97
N PRO A 335 2.76 16.92 6.31
CA PRO A 335 4.14 16.98 6.77
C PRO A 335 4.64 18.41 7.04
N GLU A 336 4.15 19.37 6.28
CA GLU A 336 4.51 20.79 6.38
C GLU A 336 4.06 21.43 7.69
N LEU A 337 3.01 20.89 8.31
CA LEU A 337 2.44 21.39 9.57
C LEU A 337 3.07 20.74 10.82
N LEU A 338 3.92 19.73 10.63
CA LEU A 338 4.62 19.06 11.71
C LEU A 338 5.91 19.83 12.08
N GLN A 339 5.73 20.97 12.73
CA GLN A 339 6.86 21.78 13.21
C GLN A 339 7.61 21.06 14.33
N ASP A 340 8.90 21.31 14.43
CA ASP A 340 9.69 20.87 15.57
C ASP A 340 9.22 21.58 16.84
N ASN A 341 9.19 20.85 17.95
CA ASN A 341 8.96 21.47 19.24
C ASN A 341 10.20 22.32 19.55
N PRO A 342 10.06 23.64 19.69
CA PRO A 342 11.20 24.52 19.95
C PRO A 342 11.75 24.41 21.37
N TYR A 343 11.20 23.49 22.20
CA TYR A 343 11.58 23.28 23.61
C TYR A 343 12.06 21.85 23.85
#